data_db7139ea4d5c31768c3b5a38bb3dbc76
#
_entry.id   db7139ea4d5c31768c3b5a38bb3dbc76
#
_cell.length_a   1.000
_cell.length_b   1.000
_cell.length_c   1.000
_cell.angle_alpha   90.00
_cell.angle_beta   90.00
_cell.angle_gamma   90.00
#
_symmetry.space_group_name_H-M   'P 1'
#
loop_
_entity.id
_entity.type
_entity.pdbx_description
1 polymer ?
#
loop_
_entity_poly.entity_id
_entity_poly.type
_entity_poly.pdbx_seq_one_letter_code
_entity_poly.pdbx_strand_id
1 'polypeptide(L)'
;VAKVIVLKRTGEPVAMQEGRDLWWSDAVKGQRDRCEPAWVGAEHPLFLLYTSGSTGKPKGIQHSTAGYLLSAKLTSQWVFDLRDQDVFWCTADVGWVTGHTYVCYGPLAAGATIVMYEGAPMYPDGGRFWKICEKHGVTIFYTAPTALRALMKLGDELPAKYDLSKL
;
A
#
# COMPACT_ATOMS: atom_id res chain seq x y z
N VAL A 1 -2.12 3.12 -26.32
CA VAL A 1 -1.12 3.68 -25.40
C VAL A 1 0.03 4.19 -26.24
N ALA A 2 0.40 5.46 -26.08
CA ALA A 2 1.44 6.10 -26.91
C ALA A 2 2.86 5.69 -26.47
N LYS A 3 3.09 5.56 -25.17
CA LYS A 3 4.37 5.14 -24.59
C LYS A 3 4.14 4.20 -23.42
N VAL A 4 5.07 3.26 -23.22
CA VAL A 4 5.13 2.36 -22.08
C VAL A 4 6.52 2.47 -21.47
N ILE A 5 6.59 2.70 -20.15
CA ILE A 5 7.85 2.74 -19.40
C ILE A 5 7.96 1.45 -18.62
N VAL A 6 9.04 0.71 -18.84
CA VAL A 6 9.27 -0.62 -18.28
C VAL A 6 10.38 -0.57 -17.24
N LEU A 7 10.07 -0.95 -16.00
CA LEU A 7 11.06 -1.15 -14.95
C LEU A 7 11.51 -2.61 -14.93
N LYS A 8 12.81 -2.84 -15.13
CA LYS A 8 13.39 -4.17 -15.03
C LYS A 8 13.57 -4.54 -13.55
N ARG A 9 12.61 -5.29 -12.99
CA ARG A 9 12.57 -5.61 -11.57
C ARG A 9 13.22 -6.96 -11.25
N THR A 10 12.87 -8.02 -11.99
CA THR A 10 13.27 -9.39 -11.70
C THR A 10 14.52 -9.85 -12.51
N GLY A 11 14.89 -9.09 -13.54
CA GLY A 11 15.96 -9.48 -14.45
C GLY A 11 15.51 -10.39 -15.60
N GLU A 12 14.27 -10.86 -15.57
CA GLU A 12 13.71 -11.70 -16.64
C GLU A 12 13.64 -10.95 -17.99
N PRO A 13 13.71 -11.67 -19.12
CA PRO A 13 13.52 -11.08 -20.43
C PRO A 13 12.15 -10.40 -20.56
N VAL A 14 12.12 -9.20 -21.11
CA VAL A 14 10.90 -8.46 -21.39
C VAL A 14 10.81 -8.19 -22.89
N ALA A 15 9.69 -8.58 -23.49
CA ALA A 15 9.40 -8.25 -24.88
C ALA A 15 9.13 -6.74 -25.00
N MET A 16 10.00 -6.02 -25.68
CA MET A 16 9.90 -4.58 -25.90
C MET A 16 9.43 -4.29 -27.31
N GLN A 17 8.50 -3.36 -27.49
CA GLN A 17 8.08 -2.87 -28.79
C GLN A 17 8.85 -1.58 -29.12
N GLU A 18 9.62 -1.61 -30.19
CA GLU A 18 10.37 -0.45 -30.66
C GLU A 18 9.44 0.75 -30.94
N GLY A 19 9.91 1.94 -30.62
CA GLY A 19 9.17 3.19 -30.79
C GLY A 19 8.07 3.46 -29.75
N ARG A 20 7.59 2.42 -29.04
CA ARG A 20 6.59 2.57 -27.96
C ARG A 20 7.22 2.42 -26.59
N ASP A 21 8.05 1.39 -26.37
CA ASP A 21 8.51 0.99 -25.05
C ASP A 21 9.87 1.58 -24.73
N LEU A 22 10.03 2.06 -23.50
CA LEU A 22 11.26 2.66 -22.98
C LEU A 22 11.61 2.00 -21.65
N TRP A 23 12.90 1.75 -21.44
CA TRP A 23 13.36 1.37 -20.11
C TRP A 23 13.24 2.54 -19.14
N TRP A 24 12.85 2.27 -17.89
CA TRP A 24 12.81 3.28 -16.83
C TRP A 24 14.15 4.01 -16.69
N SER A 25 15.28 3.26 -16.68
CA SER A 25 16.62 3.83 -16.60
C SER A 25 16.92 4.87 -17.68
N ASP A 26 16.42 4.63 -18.89
CA ASP A 26 16.63 5.54 -20.02
C ASP A 26 15.66 6.73 -19.97
N ALA A 27 14.43 6.47 -19.55
CA ALA A 27 13.40 7.49 -19.43
C ALA A 27 13.74 8.55 -18.37
N VAL A 28 14.41 8.16 -17.27
CA VAL A 28 14.79 9.10 -16.19
C VAL A 28 16.16 9.74 -16.39
N LYS A 29 16.97 9.23 -17.32
CA LYS A 29 18.29 9.76 -17.57
C LYS A 29 18.25 11.23 -18.01
N GLY A 30 18.95 12.08 -17.25
CA GLY A 30 18.99 13.52 -17.53
C GLY A 30 17.72 14.29 -17.15
N GLN A 31 16.76 13.63 -16.51
CA GLN A 31 15.60 14.34 -15.95
C GLN A 31 16.00 15.08 -14.66
N ARG A 32 15.22 16.09 -14.32
CA ARG A 32 15.39 16.81 -13.05
C ARG A 32 15.01 15.87 -11.90
N ASP A 33 15.73 15.95 -10.80
CA ASP A 33 15.46 15.21 -9.55
C ASP A 33 14.36 15.88 -8.70
N ARG A 34 13.93 17.09 -9.10
CA ARG A 34 12.90 17.87 -8.43
C ARG A 34 11.74 18.18 -9.38
N CYS A 35 10.52 17.92 -8.90
CA CYS A 35 9.28 18.33 -9.55
C CYS A 35 8.47 19.18 -8.57
N GLU A 36 8.18 20.42 -8.94
CA GLU A 36 7.36 21.29 -8.11
C GLU A 36 5.91 20.77 -8.11
N PRO A 37 5.25 20.70 -6.92
CA PRO A 37 3.87 20.28 -6.85
C PRO A 37 2.94 21.32 -7.49
N ALA A 38 1.90 20.86 -8.16
CA ALA A 38 0.82 21.72 -8.59
C ALA A 38 -0.07 22.06 -7.40
N TRP A 39 -0.07 23.31 -6.98
CA TRP A 39 -0.93 23.79 -5.90
C TRP A 39 -2.37 23.89 -6.40
N VAL A 40 -3.29 23.22 -5.73
CA VAL A 40 -4.70 23.15 -6.09
C VAL A 40 -5.60 23.44 -4.89
N GLY A 41 -6.85 23.83 -5.13
CA GLY A 41 -7.83 24.00 -4.06
C GLY A 41 -8.19 22.67 -3.39
N ALA A 42 -8.73 22.74 -2.17
CA ALA A 42 -9.08 21.57 -1.37
C ALA A 42 -10.05 20.60 -2.08
N GLU A 43 -11.01 21.15 -2.81
CA GLU A 43 -12.04 20.40 -3.54
C GLU A 43 -11.60 19.97 -4.96
N HIS A 44 -10.37 20.25 -5.36
CA HIS A 44 -9.86 19.82 -6.66
C HIS A 44 -9.92 18.29 -6.76
N PRO A 45 -10.41 17.71 -7.87
CA PRO A 45 -10.43 16.28 -8.09
C PRO A 45 -9.05 15.66 -7.96
N LEU A 46 -8.93 14.61 -7.14
CA LEU A 46 -7.68 13.87 -6.94
C LEU A 46 -7.64 12.65 -7.85
N PHE A 47 -8.66 11.80 -7.76
CA PHE A 47 -8.81 10.61 -8.60
C PHE A 47 -10.26 10.16 -8.67
N LEU A 48 -10.54 9.31 -9.66
CA LEU A 48 -11.79 8.60 -9.81
C LEU A 48 -11.58 7.12 -9.48
N LEU A 49 -12.40 6.59 -8.59
CA LEU A 49 -12.39 5.18 -8.24
C LEU A 49 -13.69 4.54 -8.68
N TYR A 50 -13.59 3.50 -9.48
CA TYR A 50 -14.75 2.73 -9.93
C TYR A 50 -14.92 1.48 -9.09
N THR A 51 -16.13 1.23 -8.61
CA THR A 51 -16.51 -0.01 -7.93
C THR A 51 -17.45 -0.82 -8.82
N SER A 52 -17.47 -2.15 -8.65
CA SER A 52 -18.33 -3.04 -9.44
C SER A 52 -19.83 -2.77 -9.28
N GLY A 53 -20.23 -2.07 -8.22
CA GLY A 53 -21.61 -1.72 -7.92
C GLY A 53 -22.53 -2.95 -7.75
N SER A 54 -23.50 -2.86 -6.84
CA SER A 54 -24.49 -3.91 -6.62
C SER A 54 -25.45 -4.14 -7.80
N THR A 55 -25.52 -3.20 -8.73
CA THR A 55 -26.44 -3.21 -9.90
C THR A 55 -25.79 -3.64 -11.21
N GLY A 56 -24.55 -4.14 -11.17
CA GLY A 56 -23.82 -4.62 -12.35
C GLY A 56 -23.16 -3.51 -13.19
N LYS A 57 -23.52 -2.23 -12.99
CA LYS A 57 -22.82 -1.11 -13.65
C LYS A 57 -21.77 -0.51 -12.72
N PRO A 58 -20.54 -0.32 -13.17
CA PRO A 58 -19.51 0.35 -12.38
C PRO A 58 -19.96 1.75 -11.94
N LYS A 59 -19.77 2.07 -10.67
CA LYS A 59 -20.03 3.41 -10.12
C LYS A 59 -18.70 4.11 -9.89
N GLY A 60 -18.52 5.27 -10.52
CA GLY A 60 -17.36 6.13 -10.32
C GLY A 60 -17.57 7.06 -9.13
N ILE A 61 -16.59 7.07 -8.22
CA ILE A 61 -16.55 7.98 -7.08
C ILE A 61 -15.37 8.91 -7.28
N GLN A 62 -15.64 10.22 -7.28
CA GLN A 62 -14.60 11.24 -7.32
C GLN A 62 -14.17 11.59 -5.90
N HIS A 63 -12.88 11.49 -5.65
CA HIS A 63 -12.27 11.93 -4.39
C HIS A 63 -11.64 13.30 -4.60
N SER A 64 -11.84 14.22 -3.63
CA SER A 64 -11.19 15.52 -3.61
C SER A 64 -9.82 15.43 -2.93
N THR A 65 -8.93 16.36 -3.25
CA THR A 65 -7.52 16.35 -2.82
C THR A 65 -7.40 16.42 -1.29
N ALA A 66 -7.98 17.44 -0.67
CA ALA A 66 -7.89 17.58 0.78
C ALA A 66 -8.81 16.62 1.52
N GLY A 67 -10.03 16.39 1.00
CA GLY A 67 -11.01 15.51 1.64
C GLY A 67 -10.50 14.07 1.76
N TYR A 68 -9.85 13.55 0.73
CA TYR A 68 -9.27 12.21 0.78
C TYR A 68 -8.15 12.10 1.82
N LEU A 69 -7.19 13.02 1.80
CA LEU A 69 -6.06 12.99 2.73
C LEU A 69 -6.51 13.20 4.18
N LEU A 70 -7.45 14.12 4.40
CA LEU A 70 -8.03 14.37 5.72
C LEU A 70 -8.74 13.11 6.26
N SER A 71 -9.57 12.48 5.44
CA SER A 71 -10.25 11.23 5.80
C SER A 71 -9.27 10.11 6.10
N ALA A 72 -8.25 9.92 5.26
CA ALA A 72 -7.22 8.91 5.48
C ALA A 72 -6.45 9.12 6.79
N LYS A 73 -6.06 10.35 7.09
CA LYS A 73 -5.40 10.72 8.35
C LYS A 73 -6.30 10.50 9.57
N LEU A 74 -7.51 11.05 9.55
CA LEU A 74 -8.43 10.96 10.69
C LEU A 74 -8.85 9.52 10.98
N THR A 75 -9.14 8.73 9.96
CA THR A 75 -9.47 7.30 10.16
C THR A 75 -8.27 6.51 10.66
N SER A 76 -7.06 6.85 10.28
CA SER A 76 -5.85 6.24 10.88
C SER A 76 -5.76 6.53 12.38
N GLN A 77 -6.04 7.76 12.81
CA GLN A 77 -6.01 8.14 14.22
C GLN A 77 -7.20 7.59 15.02
N TRP A 78 -8.42 7.65 14.47
CA TRP A 78 -9.63 7.31 15.23
C TRP A 78 -9.97 5.83 15.24
N VAL A 79 -9.73 5.13 14.11
CA VAL A 79 -10.08 3.71 13.97
C VAL A 79 -8.96 2.81 14.48
N PHE A 80 -7.71 3.18 14.22
CA PHE A 80 -6.55 2.40 14.65
C PHE A 80 -5.91 2.94 15.93
N ASP A 81 -6.41 4.03 16.51
CA ASP A 81 -5.81 4.72 17.67
C ASP A 81 -4.32 5.00 17.46
N LEU A 82 -3.96 5.34 16.22
CA LEU A 82 -2.58 5.48 15.78
C LEU A 82 -1.89 6.67 16.48
N ARG A 83 -0.73 6.42 17.08
CA ARG A 83 0.07 7.38 17.86
C ARG A 83 1.49 7.46 17.33
N ASP A 84 2.25 8.47 17.74
CA ASP A 84 3.59 8.78 17.24
C ASP A 84 4.61 7.63 17.44
N GLN A 85 4.45 6.85 18.50
CA GLN A 85 5.34 5.72 18.81
C GLN A 85 4.97 4.42 18.11
N ASP A 86 3.83 4.38 17.40
CA ASP A 86 3.36 3.16 16.77
C ASP A 86 4.16 2.79 15.52
N VAL A 87 4.30 1.49 15.33
CA VAL A 87 4.77 0.87 14.09
C VAL A 87 3.58 0.20 13.42
N PHE A 88 3.04 0.85 12.42
CA PHE A 88 1.85 0.41 11.70
C PHE A 88 2.22 -0.44 10.49
N TRP A 89 1.56 -1.57 10.35
CA TRP A 89 1.70 -2.40 9.16
C TRP A 89 0.37 -2.77 8.55
N CYS A 90 0.11 -2.23 7.36
CA CYS A 90 -0.99 -2.65 6.49
C CYS A 90 -0.45 -3.55 5.39
N THR A 91 -1.04 -4.73 5.21
CA THR A 91 -0.60 -5.70 4.20
C THR A 91 -1.35 -5.58 2.87
N ALA A 92 -2.16 -4.56 2.70
CA ALA A 92 -2.86 -4.32 1.44
C ALA A 92 -1.86 -3.95 0.33
N ASP A 93 -2.13 -4.43 -0.89
CA ASP A 93 -1.39 -4.04 -2.07
C ASP A 93 -1.58 -2.55 -2.35
N VAL A 94 -0.48 -1.84 -2.68
CA VAL A 94 -0.52 -0.40 -2.99
C VAL A 94 -1.32 -0.08 -4.25
N GLY A 95 -1.55 -1.04 -5.13
CA GLY A 95 -2.44 -0.93 -6.30
C GLY A 95 -3.93 -0.94 -5.94
N TRP A 96 -4.29 -1.20 -4.68
CA TRP A 96 -5.65 -1.22 -4.17
C TRP A 96 -5.92 0.02 -3.33
N VAL A 97 -7.19 0.48 -3.28
CA VAL A 97 -7.54 1.70 -2.52
C VAL A 97 -7.16 1.64 -1.05
N THR A 98 -7.28 0.47 -0.42
CA THR A 98 -6.85 0.27 0.97
C THR A 98 -5.35 0.49 1.13
N GLY A 99 -4.55 0.05 0.15
CA GLY A 99 -3.12 0.30 0.11
C GLY A 99 -2.80 1.78 -0.05
N HIS A 100 -3.46 2.48 -0.97
CA HIS A 100 -3.32 3.94 -1.06
C HIS A 100 -3.62 4.62 0.27
N THR A 101 -4.75 4.27 0.89
CA THR A 101 -5.21 4.94 2.12
C THR A 101 -4.32 4.63 3.32
N TYR A 102 -3.98 3.34 3.55
CA TYR A 102 -3.39 2.88 4.80
C TYR A 102 -1.98 2.29 4.68
N VAL A 103 -1.40 2.19 3.46
CA VAL A 103 0.04 1.95 3.31
C VAL A 103 0.77 3.25 2.97
N CYS A 104 0.15 4.14 2.16
CA CYS A 104 0.84 5.34 1.68
C CYS A 104 0.42 6.62 2.43
N TYR A 105 -0.87 6.97 2.44
CA TYR A 105 -1.26 8.34 2.78
C TYR A 105 -1.62 8.55 4.26
N GLY A 106 -2.54 7.77 4.80
CA GLY A 106 -3.13 8.03 6.12
C GLY A 106 -2.11 7.98 7.27
N PRO A 107 -1.43 6.85 7.48
CA PRO A 107 -0.46 6.73 8.56
C PRO A 107 0.72 7.70 8.44
N LEU A 108 1.23 7.92 7.23
CA LEU A 108 2.32 8.89 7.00
C LEU A 108 1.88 10.33 7.25
N ALA A 109 0.65 10.70 6.85
CA ALA A 109 0.08 12.01 7.17
C ALA A 109 -0.18 12.19 8.68
N ALA A 110 -0.31 11.11 9.42
CA ALA A 110 -0.40 11.11 10.88
C ALA A 110 0.97 11.10 11.58
N GLY A 111 2.09 11.00 10.83
CA GLY A 111 3.45 10.98 11.37
C GLY A 111 3.93 9.62 11.86
N ALA A 112 3.21 8.54 11.57
CA ALA A 112 3.54 7.20 12.04
C ALA A 112 4.70 6.55 11.28
N THR A 113 5.36 5.61 11.94
CA THR A 113 6.27 4.67 11.28
C THR A 113 5.46 3.57 10.60
N ILE A 114 5.74 3.30 9.34
CA ILE A 114 5.06 2.24 8.60
C ILE A 114 6.02 1.13 8.18
N VAL A 115 5.52 -0.10 8.12
CA VAL A 115 6.22 -1.22 7.50
C VAL A 115 5.67 -1.41 6.08
N MET A 116 6.56 -1.41 5.09
CA MET A 116 6.25 -1.79 3.72
C MET A 116 6.91 -3.13 3.40
N TYR A 117 6.12 -4.06 2.90
CA TYR A 117 6.59 -5.40 2.57
C TYR A 117 6.31 -5.75 1.12
N GLU A 118 7.34 -6.14 0.39
CA GLU A 118 7.23 -6.70 -0.95
C GLU A 118 7.48 -8.21 -0.88
N GLY A 119 6.44 -8.99 -1.10
CA GLY A 119 6.54 -10.44 -1.10
C GLY A 119 5.20 -11.14 -0.89
N ALA A 120 5.20 -12.47 -1.01
CA ALA A 120 4.02 -13.27 -0.78
C ALA A 120 3.80 -13.53 0.72
N PRO A 121 2.53 -13.53 1.20
CA PRO A 121 2.22 -13.69 2.62
C PRO A 121 2.71 -14.99 3.23
N MET A 122 2.75 -16.05 2.43
CA MET A 122 3.08 -17.42 2.85
C MET A 122 4.47 -17.87 2.39
N TYR A 123 5.31 -16.95 1.91
CA TYR A 123 6.65 -17.31 1.48
C TYR A 123 7.71 -16.76 2.44
N PRO A 124 8.70 -17.56 2.89
CA PRO A 124 8.93 -18.98 2.55
C PRO A 124 7.99 -19.96 3.27
N ASP A 125 7.27 -19.49 4.29
CA ASP A 125 6.35 -20.26 5.11
C ASP A 125 5.24 -19.38 5.71
N GLY A 126 4.27 -20.00 6.40
CA GLY A 126 3.14 -19.29 7.02
C GLY A 126 3.49 -18.41 8.22
N GLY A 127 4.72 -18.49 8.74
CA GLY A 127 5.23 -17.65 9.81
C GLY A 127 5.67 -16.26 9.36
N ARG A 128 5.65 -16.00 8.04
CA ARG A 128 6.22 -14.78 7.46
C ARG A 128 5.70 -13.49 8.09
N PHE A 129 4.41 -13.38 8.28
CA PHE A 129 3.80 -12.18 8.85
C PHE A 129 4.21 -11.98 10.31
N TRP A 130 4.19 -13.02 11.09
CA TRP A 130 4.56 -12.98 12.51
C TRP A 130 6.02 -12.62 12.70
N LYS A 131 6.91 -13.18 11.86
CA LYS A 131 8.32 -12.82 11.84
C LYS A 131 8.57 -11.34 11.50
N ILE A 132 7.77 -10.75 10.63
CA ILE A 132 7.86 -9.33 10.30
C ILE A 132 7.37 -8.49 11.48
N CYS A 133 6.26 -8.87 12.11
CA CYS A 133 5.74 -8.20 13.30
C CYS A 133 6.79 -8.18 14.43
N GLU A 134 7.36 -9.34 14.77
CA GLU A 134 8.43 -9.45 15.74
C GLU A 134 9.65 -8.61 15.39
N LYS A 135 10.18 -8.80 14.16
CA LYS A 135 11.41 -8.13 13.71
C LYS A 135 11.33 -6.62 13.76
N HIS A 136 10.18 -6.06 13.40
CA HIS A 136 10.00 -4.61 13.28
C HIS A 136 9.25 -4.01 14.47
N GLY A 137 8.85 -4.83 15.43
CA GLY A 137 8.10 -4.39 16.60
C GLY A 137 6.77 -3.74 16.24
N VAL A 138 6.03 -4.36 15.30
CA VAL A 138 4.74 -3.86 14.86
C VAL A 138 3.78 -3.79 16.04
N THR A 139 3.15 -2.61 16.20
CA THR A 139 2.16 -2.38 17.27
C THR A 139 0.72 -2.47 16.75
N ILE A 140 0.52 -2.17 15.46
CA ILE A 140 -0.78 -2.24 14.81
C ILE A 140 -0.64 -3.01 13.49
N PHE A 141 -1.34 -4.13 13.40
CA PHE A 141 -1.34 -5.01 12.23
C PHE A 141 -2.71 -4.98 11.55
N TYR A 142 -2.78 -4.46 10.34
CA TYR A 142 -3.99 -4.38 9.56
C TYR A 142 -3.89 -5.23 8.29
N THR A 143 -4.78 -6.20 8.14
CA THR A 143 -4.78 -7.13 7.00
C THR A 143 -6.19 -7.45 6.52
N ALA A 144 -6.28 -8.06 5.34
CA ALA A 144 -7.56 -8.47 4.78
C ALA A 144 -8.14 -9.68 5.55
N PRO A 145 -9.47 -9.76 5.72
CA PRO A 145 -10.12 -10.91 6.35
C PRO A 145 -9.79 -12.25 5.71
N THR A 146 -9.59 -12.26 4.39
CA THR A 146 -9.18 -13.48 3.65
C THR A 146 -7.78 -13.94 4.01
N ALA A 147 -6.84 -12.99 4.19
CA ALA A 147 -5.48 -13.31 4.64
C ALA A 147 -5.50 -13.84 6.08
N LEU A 148 -6.26 -13.19 6.97
CA LEU A 148 -6.40 -13.65 8.36
C LEU A 148 -6.97 -15.08 8.43
N ARG A 149 -8.03 -15.37 7.68
CA ARG A 149 -8.61 -16.72 7.62
C ARG A 149 -7.63 -17.76 7.07
N ALA A 150 -6.77 -17.37 6.13
CA ALA A 150 -5.74 -18.27 5.62
C ALA A 150 -4.66 -18.56 6.68
N LEU A 151 -4.27 -17.55 7.47
CA LEU A 151 -3.35 -17.72 8.59
C LEU A 151 -3.93 -18.60 9.70
N MET A 152 -5.22 -18.41 10.04
CA MET A 152 -5.92 -19.23 11.05
C MET A 152 -5.92 -20.73 10.70
N LYS A 153 -5.95 -21.08 9.41
CA LYS A 153 -5.89 -22.49 8.97
C LYS A 153 -4.56 -23.18 9.29
N LEU A 154 -3.52 -22.39 9.58
CA LEU A 154 -2.18 -22.91 9.92
C LEU A 154 -2.03 -23.23 11.41
N GLY A 155 -3.06 -22.96 12.22
CA GLY A 155 -3.12 -23.22 13.64
C GLY A 155 -2.52 -22.11 14.51
N ASP A 156 -2.92 -22.10 15.78
CA ASP A 156 -2.55 -21.07 16.74
C ASP A 156 -1.12 -21.23 17.28
N GLU A 157 -0.53 -22.40 17.09
CA GLU A 157 0.87 -22.66 17.50
C GLU A 157 1.89 -21.86 16.67
N LEU A 158 1.50 -21.42 15.46
CA LEU A 158 2.42 -20.72 14.60
C LEU A 158 2.73 -19.30 15.07
N PRO A 159 1.74 -18.45 15.38
CA PRO A 159 2.01 -17.13 15.96
C PRO A 159 2.70 -17.21 17.33
N ALA A 160 2.42 -18.25 18.14
CA ALA A 160 3.03 -18.44 19.44
C ALA A 160 4.56 -18.64 19.42
N LYS A 161 5.15 -18.87 18.24
CA LYS A 161 6.61 -19.00 18.07
C LYS A 161 7.35 -17.67 17.99
N TYR A 162 6.61 -16.55 17.95
CA TYR A 162 7.16 -15.22 17.74
C TYR A 162 6.82 -14.30 18.91
N ASP A 163 7.69 -13.36 19.21
CA ASP A 163 7.40 -12.31 20.20
C ASP A 163 6.48 -11.25 19.58
N LEU A 164 5.21 -11.37 19.90
CA LEU A 164 4.16 -10.44 19.46
C LEU A 164 3.68 -9.54 20.60
N SER A 165 4.48 -9.38 21.66
CA SER A 165 4.11 -8.61 22.85
C SER A 165 3.85 -7.13 22.61
N LYS A 166 4.25 -6.61 21.44
CA LYS A 166 4.00 -5.22 21.04
C LYS A 166 2.75 -5.05 20.19
N LEU A 167 2.16 -6.14 19.71
CA LEU A 167 1.02 -6.13 18.79
C LEU A 167 -0.31 -5.95 19.52
#